data_82ae9b1e6cb8d6f3dabe2d42aea7d8ef
#
_entry.id   82ae9b1e6cb8d6f3dabe2d42aea7d8ef
#
_cell.length_a   1.000
_cell.length_b   1.000
_cell.length_c   1.000
_cell.angle_alpha   90.00
_cell.angle_beta   90.00
_cell.angle_gamma   90.00
#
_symmetry.space_group_name_H-M   'P 1'
#
loop_
_entity.id
_entity.type
_entity.pdbx_description
1 polymer ?
#
loop_
_entity_poly.entity_id
_entity_poly.type
_entity_poly.pdbx_seq_one_letter_code
_entity_poly.pdbx_strand_id
1 'polypeptide(L)'
;MAVVTEIRTLRIIGNAFYGEYASAMARNRPTAEAPATDRPGSWRELAVARSLDPARARAEERVQRFLDAAVDLMMHNDTGKDFTVQDVVERSGQSLRSFYQYFAGKHELLLALFEESVRSTAERLQEMVDEVDDPFERLHRFVVEHYLLCRPTARAKGAKRSGPTPAAMAEFGQKLLTEHPKEASRAFVPVVSLFVQLLDDAAAAGAIRSDLPNRSVAGVALQAIMFNAFAATISGTPLQSDGNADAAELWTLFIHGIGTS
;
A
#
# COMPACT_ATOMS: atom_id res chain seq x y z
N MET A 1 5.10 26.33 -20.47
CA MET A 1 4.78 24.98 -21.01
C MET A 1 4.88 23.86 -19.96
N ALA A 2 5.75 23.91 -18.97
CA ALA A 2 5.88 22.88 -17.93
C ALA A 2 4.61 22.70 -17.06
N VAL A 3 4.00 23.78 -16.58
CA VAL A 3 2.82 23.75 -15.70
C VAL A 3 1.59 23.10 -16.37
N VAL A 4 1.40 23.27 -17.68
CA VAL A 4 0.28 22.64 -18.41
C VAL A 4 0.48 21.14 -18.57
N THR A 5 1.71 20.67 -18.64
CA THR A 5 2.04 19.24 -18.70
C THR A 5 1.80 18.58 -17.34
N GLU A 6 2.13 19.24 -16.23
CA GLU A 6 1.88 18.74 -14.86
C GLU A 6 0.39 18.59 -14.54
N ILE A 7 -0.43 19.60 -14.91
CA ILE A 7 -1.90 19.53 -14.70
C ILE A 7 -2.52 18.40 -15.53
N ARG A 8 -2.00 18.14 -16.72
CA ARG A 8 -2.45 17.05 -17.58
C ARG A 8 -2.08 15.68 -17.01
N THR A 9 -0.90 15.57 -16.42
CA THR A 9 -0.41 14.36 -15.74
C THR A 9 -1.23 14.05 -14.49
N LEU A 10 -1.52 15.04 -13.66
CA LEU A 10 -2.39 14.89 -12.48
C LEU A 10 -3.82 14.45 -12.84
N ARG A 11 -4.35 14.96 -13.97
CA ARG A 11 -5.69 14.56 -14.47
C ARG A 11 -5.71 13.15 -15.06
N ILE A 12 -4.61 12.69 -15.66
CA ILE A 12 -4.46 11.32 -16.19
C ILE A 12 -4.32 10.33 -15.03
N ILE A 13 -3.52 10.65 -14.01
CA ILE A 13 -3.36 9.83 -12.80
C ILE A 13 -4.70 9.70 -12.06
N GLY A 14 -5.43 10.78 -11.87
CA GLY A 14 -6.75 10.77 -11.25
C GLY A 14 -7.74 9.87 -12.01
N ASN A 15 -7.88 10.05 -13.34
CA ASN A 15 -8.83 9.28 -14.15
C ASN A 15 -8.46 7.81 -14.30
N ALA A 16 -7.18 7.46 -14.44
CA ALA A 16 -6.72 6.06 -14.52
C ALA A 16 -6.95 5.34 -13.19
N PHE A 17 -6.63 5.99 -12.08
CA PHE A 17 -6.84 5.46 -10.73
C PHE A 17 -8.34 5.22 -10.46
N TYR A 18 -9.21 6.14 -10.88
CA TYR A 18 -10.66 6.04 -10.65
C TYR A 18 -11.38 5.07 -11.59
N GLY A 19 -11.03 5.04 -12.87
CA GLY A 19 -11.75 4.24 -13.87
C GLY A 19 -11.53 2.73 -13.69
N GLU A 20 -10.32 2.30 -13.46
CA GLU A 20 -9.98 0.88 -13.34
C GLU A 20 -10.25 0.30 -11.96
N TYR A 21 -10.08 1.08 -10.90
CA TYR A 21 -10.49 0.68 -9.55
C TYR A 21 -12.01 0.44 -9.47
N ALA A 22 -12.81 1.30 -10.10
CA ALA A 22 -14.25 1.09 -10.21
C ALA A 22 -14.61 -0.19 -10.97
N SER A 23 -13.86 -0.53 -12.03
CA SER A 23 -14.05 -1.76 -12.80
C SER A 23 -13.58 -3.03 -12.06
N ALA A 24 -12.53 -2.94 -11.25
CA ALA A 24 -12.04 -4.04 -10.43
C ALA A 24 -13.03 -4.39 -9.30
N MET A 25 -13.59 -3.37 -8.63
CA MET A 25 -14.60 -3.56 -7.58
C MET A 25 -15.96 -3.99 -8.12
N ALA A 26 -16.36 -3.53 -9.32
CA ALA A 26 -17.62 -3.99 -9.93
C ALA A 26 -17.57 -5.49 -10.29
N ARG A 27 -16.38 -6.01 -10.60
CA ARG A 27 -16.17 -7.45 -10.86
C ARG A 27 -16.08 -8.29 -9.58
N ASN A 28 -15.79 -7.68 -8.45
CA ASN A 28 -15.63 -8.36 -7.16
C ASN A 28 -16.82 -8.11 -6.21
N ARG A 29 -17.96 -7.66 -6.72
CA ARG A 29 -19.20 -7.70 -5.94
C ARG A 29 -19.49 -9.17 -5.67
N PRO A 30 -19.55 -9.61 -4.40
CA PRO A 30 -20.09 -10.92 -4.12
C PRO A 30 -21.55 -10.90 -4.62
N THR A 31 -21.83 -11.63 -5.66
CA THR A 31 -23.20 -12.08 -5.92
C THR A 31 -23.62 -12.75 -4.63
N ALA A 32 -24.73 -12.31 -4.05
CA ALA A 32 -25.34 -12.97 -2.92
C ALA A 32 -25.80 -14.38 -3.39
N GLU A 33 -24.83 -15.29 -3.47
CA GLU A 33 -25.11 -16.71 -3.49
C GLU A 33 -25.50 -17.11 -2.07
N ALA A 34 -26.63 -17.77 -1.99
CA ALA A 34 -27.13 -18.38 -0.78
C ALA A 34 -26.01 -19.17 -0.07
N PRO A 35 -26.02 -19.26 1.27
CA PRO A 35 -24.95 -19.89 2.02
C PRO A 35 -24.73 -21.30 1.47
N ALA A 36 -23.59 -21.50 0.84
CA ALA A 36 -23.12 -22.81 0.49
C ALA A 36 -23.01 -23.58 1.80
N THR A 37 -23.88 -24.57 1.97
CA THR A 37 -23.79 -25.54 3.05
C THR A 37 -22.36 -26.04 3.09
N ASP A 38 -21.71 -25.87 4.24
CA ASP A 38 -20.38 -26.37 4.60
C ASP A 38 -20.39 -27.90 4.44
N ARG A 39 -20.23 -28.37 3.21
CA ARG A 39 -19.96 -29.80 2.94
C ARG A 39 -18.46 -29.96 3.12
N PRO A 40 -18.02 -30.76 4.09
CA PRO A 40 -16.61 -31.10 4.20
C PRO A 40 -16.15 -31.61 2.83
N GLY A 41 -15.10 -30.96 2.30
CA GLY A 41 -14.53 -31.30 1.00
C GLY A 41 -14.33 -32.81 0.88
N SER A 42 -14.55 -33.33 -0.32
CA SER A 42 -14.38 -34.77 -0.57
C SER A 42 -13.01 -35.20 -0.05
N TRP A 43 -12.89 -36.43 0.49
CA TRP A 43 -11.60 -36.96 0.96
C TRP A 43 -10.49 -36.85 -0.09
N ARG A 44 -10.83 -36.82 -1.38
CA ARG A 44 -9.92 -36.58 -2.49
C ARG A 44 -9.38 -35.15 -2.47
N GLU A 45 -10.25 -34.17 -2.26
CA GLU A 45 -9.86 -32.75 -2.16
C GLU A 45 -8.96 -32.55 -0.95
N LEU A 46 -9.29 -33.15 0.19
CA LEU A 46 -8.46 -33.09 1.39
C LEU A 46 -7.11 -33.81 1.19
N ALA A 47 -7.07 -34.93 0.48
CA ALA A 47 -5.84 -35.65 0.18
C ALA A 47 -4.94 -34.86 -0.79
N VAL A 48 -5.53 -34.22 -1.83
CA VAL A 48 -4.81 -33.35 -2.76
C VAL A 48 -4.30 -32.10 -2.03
N ALA A 49 -5.12 -31.46 -1.21
CA ALA A 49 -4.71 -30.29 -0.41
C ALA A 49 -3.50 -30.65 0.46
N ARG A 50 -3.55 -31.73 1.25
CA ARG A 50 -2.43 -32.18 2.08
C ARG A 50 -1.15 -32.47 1.29
N SER A 51 -1.25 -32.91 0.04
CA SER A 51 -0.08 -33.16 -0.80
C SER A 51 0.51 -31.89 -1.39
N LEU A 52 -0.32 -30.86 -1.61
CA LEU A 52 0.09 -29.56 -2.16
C LEU A 52 0.63 -28.61 -1.08
N ASP A 53 0.13 -28.70 0.16
CA ASP A 53 0.53 -27.79 1.24
C ASP A 53 2.05 -27.72 1.48
N PRO A 54 2.81 -28.86 1.54
CA PRO A 54 4.25 -28.79 1.73
C PRO A 54 5.00 -28.19 0.52
N ALA A 55 4.47 -28.40 -0.68
CA ALA A 55 5.08 -27.82 -1.89
C ALA A 55 4.83 -26.32 -1.96
N ARG A 56 3.62 -25.88 -1.60
CA ARG A 56 3.23 -24.48 -1.51
C ARG A 56 4.06 -23.75 -0.44
N ALA A 57 4.16 -24.31 0.77
CA ALA A 57 4.97 -23.72 1.85
C ALA A 57 6.43 -23.52 1.45
N ARG A 58 7.04 -24.50 0.76
CA ARG A 58 8.41 -24.36 0.25
C ARG A 58 8.53 -23.30 -0.84
N ALA A 59 7.51 -23.15 -1.68
CA ALA A 59 7.48 -22.11 -2.72
C ALA A 59 7.37 -20.72 -2.06
N GLU A 60 6.47 -20.54 -1.10
CA GLU A 60 6.29 -19.33 -0.32
C GLU A 60 7.60 -18.94 0.43
N GLU A 61 8.26 -19.91 1.07
CA GLU A 61 9.56 -19.68 1.72
C GLU A 61 10.64 -19.20 0.73
N ARG A 62 10.68 -19.76 -0.48
CA ARG A 62 11.65 -19.33 -1.49
C ARG A 62 11.36 -17.91 -1.98
N VAL A 63 10.07 -17.60 -2.24
CA VAL A 63 9.64 -16.24 -2.60
C VAL A 63 10.05 -15.27 -1.49
N GLN A 64 9.77 -15.62 -0.22
CA GLN A 64 10.13 -14.77 0.92
C GLN A 64 11.63 -14.49 0.99
N ARG A 65 12.48 -15.49 0.75
CA ARG A 65 13.94 -15.28 0.72
C ARG A 65 14.39 -14.27 -0.36
N PHE A 66 13.75 -14.26 -1.53
CA PHE A 66 14.02 -13.25 -2.55
C PHE A 66 13.56 -11.86 -2.12
N LEU A 67 12.39 -11.76 -1.51
CA LEU A 67 11.85 -10.49 -1.00
C LEU A 67 12.76 -9.94 0.11
N ASP A 68 13.16 -10.76 1.07
CA ASP A 68 14.06 -10.37 2.16
C ASP A 68 15.41 -9.90 1.63
N ALA A 69 15.97 -10.63 0.64
CA ALA A 69 17.24 -10.25 0.00
C ALA A 69 17.15 -8.89 -0.71
N ALA A 70 16.04 -8.62 -1.40
CA ALA A 70 15.83 -7.35 -2.09
C ALA A 70 15.66 -6.20 -1.09
N VAL A 71 14.90 -6.39 -0.01
CA VAL A 71 14.79 -5.41 1.08
C VAL A 71 16.16 -5.12 1.69
N ASP A 72 16.94 -6.15 1.96
CA ASP A 72 18.28 -6.00 2.55
C ASP A 72 19.24 -5.23 1.61
N LEU A 73 19.20 -5.53 0.31
CA LEU A 73 19.96 -4.78 -0.69
C LEU A 73 19.54 -3.30 -0.77
N MET A 74 18.23 -3.01 -0.76
CA MET A 74 17.73 -1.62 -0.76
C MET A 74 18.16 -0.85 0.49
N MET A 75 18.25 -1.53 1.63
CA MET A 75 18.57 -0.89 2.90
C MET A 75 20.07 -0.66 3.10
N HIS A 76 20.93 -1.46 2.49
CA HIS A 76 22.40 -1.37 2.64
C HIS A 76 23.08 -0.71 1.45
N ASN A 77 22.32 -0.20 0.49
CA ASN A 77 22.88 0.43 -0.71
C ASN A 77 23.26 1.89 -0.44
N ASP A 78 24.34 2.08 0.35
CA ASP A 78 24.92 3.40 0.62
C ASP A 78 25.61 4.03 -0.62
N THR A 79 25.73 3.29 -1.72
CA THR A 79 26.47 3.71 -2.91
C THR A 79 25.60 4.36 -3.99
N GLY A 80 24.29 4.42 -3.82
CA GLY A 80 23.36 4.94 -4.82
C GLY A 80 23.28 4.10 -6.11
N LYS A 81 23.97 2.95 -6.16
CA LYS A 81 23.85 2.01 -7.27
C LYS A 81 22.61 1.17 -7.12
N ASP A 82 21.83 1.10 -8.18
CA ASP A 82 20.69 0.21 -8.25
C ASP A 82 21.15 -1.26 -8.21
N PHE A 83 20.46 -2.11 -7.43
CA PHE A 83 20.78 -3.54 -7.36
C PHE A 83 20.22 -4.30 -8.58
N THR A 84 20.84 -5.41 -8.91
CA THR A 84 20.48 -6.30 -10.03
C THR A 84 19.78 -7.57 -9.54
N VAL A 85 19.14 -8.31 -10.46
CA VAL A 85 18.61 -9.66 -10.15
C VAL A 85 19.72 -10.60 -9.66
N GLN A 86 20.95 -10.46 -10.19
CA GLN A 86 22.08 -11.26 -9.77
C GLN A 86 22.43 -11.00 -8.28
N ASP A 87 22.40 -9.74 -7.85
CA ASP A 87 22.65 -9.39 -6.44
C ASP A 87 21.61 -10.01 -5.51
N VAL A 88 20.32 -10.03 -5.94
CA VAL A 88 19.23 -10.67 -5.19
C VAL A 88 19.45 -12.19 -5.09
N VAL A 89 19.83 -12.82 -6.18
CA VAL A 89 20.11 -14.28 -6.24
C VAL A 89 21.26 -14.63 -5.30
N GLU A 90 22.36 -13.88 -5.35
CA GLU A 90 23.52 -14.09 -4.48
C GLU A 90 23.17 -13.88 -3.01
N ARG A 91 22.45 -12.79 -2.69
CA ARG A 91 22.05 -12.45 -1.31
C ARG A 91 21.05 -13.45 -0.74
N SER A 92 20.12 -13.97 -1.54
CA SER A 92 19.11 -14.94 -1.11
C SER A 92 19.66 -16.36 -0.96
N GLY A 93 20.85 -16.66 -1.50
CA GLY A 93 21.40 -18.00 -1.58
C GLY A 93 20.61 -18.94 -2.49
N GLN A 94 19.84 -18.40 -3.42
CA GLN A 94 19.01 -19.14 -4.37
C GLN A 94 19.70 -19.20 -5.74
N SER A 95 19.11 -19.95 -6.68
CA SER A 95 19.60 -19.97 -8.06
C SER A 95 18.86 -18.98 -8.96
N LEU A 96 19.53 -18.49 -9.99
CA LEU A 96 18.91 -17.64 -11.01
C LEU A 96 17.72 -18.33 -11.70
N ARG A 97 17.80 -19.64 -11.90
CA ARG A 97 16.68 -20.45 -12.42
C ARG A 97 15.50 -20.42 -11.46
N SER A 98 15.74 -20.50 -10.14
CA SER A 98 14.68 -20.42 -9.14
C SER A 98 14.03 -19.03 -9.15
N PHE A 99 14.80 -17.97 -9.31
CA PHE A 99 14.28 -16.61 -9.43
C PHE A 99 13.27 -16.49 -10.56
N TYR A 100 13.66 -16.91 -11.78
CA TYR A 100 12.79 -16.81 -12.97
C TYR A 100 11.59 -17.78 -12.97
N GLN A 101 11.51 -18.70 -12.00
CA GLN A 101 10.29 -19.48 -11.76
C GLN A 101 9.19 -18.67 -11.07
N TYR A 102 9.56 -17.62 -10.31
CA TYR A 102 8.63 -16.83 -9.50
C TYR A 102 8.45 -15.39 -10.00
N PHE A 103 9.48 -14.81 -10.62
CA PHE A 103 9.49 -13.43 -11.07
C PHE A 103 10.02 -13.34 -12.50
N ALA A 104 9.29 -12.64 -13.38
CA ALA A 104 9.77 -12.39 -14.75
C ALA A 104 11.00 -11.45 -14.79
N GLY A 105 11.22 -10.67 -13.72
CA GLY A 105 12.33 -9.76 -13.60
C GLY A 105 12.28 -8.91 -12.34
N LYS A 106 13.19 -7.94 -12.25
CA LYS A 106 13.30 -7.02 -11.10
C LYS A 106 12.02 -6.23 -10.86
N HIS A 107 11.32 -5.79 -11.92
CA HIS A 107 10.07 -5.04 -11.80
C HIS A 107 9.02 -5.84 -11.02
N GLU A 108 8.81 -7.10 -11.37
CA GLU A 108 7.81 -7.96 -10.72
C GLU A 108 8.19 -8.27 -9.27
N LEU A 109 9.48 -8.43 -8.95
CA LEU A 109 9.96 -8.55 -7.58
C LEU A 109 9.67 -7.28 -6.77
N LEU A 110 9.94 -6.10 -7.32
CA LEU A 110 9.67 -4.83 -6.66
C LEU A 110 8.17 -4.58 -6.49
N LEU A 111 7.36 -4.98 -7.47
CA LEU A 111 5.90 -4.90 -7.38
C LEU A 111 5.37 -5.79 -6.24
N ALA A 112 5.87 -7.03 -6.13
CA ALA A 112 5.49 -7.92 -5.03
C ALA A 112 5.86 -7.34 -3.66
N LEU A 113 7.06 -6.76 -3.53
CA LEU A 113 7.47 -6.05 -2.30
C LEU A 113 6.58 -4.85 -1.99
N PHE A 114 6.21 -4.09 -3.01
CA PHE A 114 5.37 -2.92 -2.86
C PHE A 114 3.95 -3.31 -2.43
N GLU A 115 3.35 -4.31 -3.08
CA GLU A 115 2.04 -4.85 -2.72
C GLU A 115 2.02 -5.39 -1.28
N GLU A 116 3.07 -6.11 -0.87
CA GLU A 116 3.21 -6.62 0.50
C GLU A 116 3.35 -5.48 1.53
N SER A 117 4.12 -4.44 1.20
CA SER A 117 4.27 -3.26 2.06
C SER A 117 2.95 -2.51 2.25
N VAL A 118 2.17 -2.32 1.17
CA VAL A 118 0.87 -1.67 1.23
C VAL A 118 -0.13 -2.51 2.01
N ARG A 119 -0.13 -3.84 1.82
CA ARG A 119 -0.99 -4.77 2.56
C ARG A 119 -0.68 -4.73 4.06
N SER A 120 0.58 -4.84 4.43
CA SER A 120 1.02 -4.77 5.84
C SER A 120 0.68 -3.41 6.48
N THR A 121 0.76 -2.32 5.70
CA THR A 121 0.33 -1.00 6.17
C THR A 121 -1.17 -0.96 6.42
N ALA A 122 -1.99 -1.53 5.52
CA ALA A 122 -3.44 -1.59 5.70
C ALA A 122 -3.83 -2.43 6.92
N GLU A 123 -3.19 -3.58 7.13
CA GLU A 123 -3.41 -4.45 8.28
C GLU A 123 -3.11 -3.72 9.60
N ARG A 124 -1.97 -3.02 9.68
CA ARG A 124 -1.61 -2.22 10.86
C ARG A 124 -2.59 -1.07 11.12
N LEU A 125 -3.02 -0.38 10.06
CA LEU A 125 -4.03 0.68 10.18
C LEU A 125 -5.37 0.11 10.64
N GLN A 126 -5.77 -1.07 10.14
CA GLN A 126 -6.98 -1.75 10.58
C GLN A 126 -6.92 -2.06 12.08
N GLU A 127 -5.81 -2.65 12.56
CA GLU A 127 -5.61 -2.93 13.99
C GLU A 127 -5.75 -1.65 14.84
N MET A 128 -5.12 -0.54 14.41
CA MET A 128 -5.16 0.73 15.15
C MET A 128 -6.55 1.37 15.18
N VAL A 129 -7.34 1.27 14.10
CA VAL A 129 -8.69 1.83 14.06
C VAL A 129 -9.71 0.94 14.77
N ASP A 130 -9.45 -0.35 14.88
CA ASP A 130 -10.33 -1.29 15.61
C ASP A 130 -10.24 -1.13 17.13
N GLU A 131 -9.22 -0.41 17.63
CA GLU A 131 -9.12 -0.01 19.06
C GLU A 131 -10.13 1.10 19.43
N VAL A 132 -10.82 1.70 18.47
CA VAL A 132 -11.68 2.86 18.65
C VAL A 132 -13.10 2.54 18.15
N ASP A 133 -14.13 2.84 18.95
CA ASP A 133 -15.52 2.54 18.62
C ASP A 133 -16.19 3.66 17.81
N ASP A 134 -15.86 4.94 18.08
CA ASP A 134 -16.50 6.09 17.44
C ASP A 134 -16.07 6.23 15.97
N PRO A 135 -16.99 6.28 14.99
CA PRO A 135 -16.66 6.33 13.57
C PRO A 135 -15.84 7.56 13.16
N PHE A 136 -16.04 8.71 13.82
CA PHE A 136 -15.28 9.92 13.55
C PHE A 136 -13.84 9.79 14.06
N GLU A 137 -13.65 9.28 15.25
CA GLU A 137 -12.35 9.04 15.85
C GLU A 137 -11.58 7.92 15.10
N ARG A 138 -12.26 6.91 14.58
CA ARG A 138 -11.67 5.89 13.69
C ARG A 138 -11.12 6.53 12.42
N LEU A 139 -11.89 7.41 11.80
CA LEU A 139 -11.47 8.15 10.61
C LEU A 139 -10.28 9.07 10.91
N HIS A 140 -10.32 9.80 12.03
CA HIS A 140 -9.22 10.63 12.52
C HIS A 140 -7.94 9.79 12.71
N ARG A 141 -8.06 8.69 13.44
CA ARG A 141 -6.95 7.77 13.72
C ARG A 141 -6.32 7.27 12.42
N PHE A 142 -7.13 6.85 11.45
CA PHE A 142 -6.63 6.39 10.16
C PHE A 142 -5.81 7.47 9.45
N VAL A 143 -6.31 8.68 9.32
CA VAL A 143 -5.62 9.77 8.59
C VAL A 143 -4.29 10.12 9.24
N VAL A 144 -4.29 10.27 10.58
CA VAL A 144 -3.09 10.61 11.36
C VAL A 144 -2.05 9.50 11.28
N GLU A 145 -2.44 8.26 11.58
CA GLU A 145 -1.51 7.12 11.60
C GLU A 145 -0.98 6.78 10.21
N HIS A 146 -1.83 6.86 9.18
CA HIS A 146 -1.38 6.66 7.79
C HIS A 146 -0.34 7.70 7.39
N TYR A 147 -0.57 8.98 7.73
CA TYR A 147 0.42 10.03 7.50
C TYR A 147 1.74 9.73 8.21
N LEU A 148 1.70 9.36 9.50
CA LEU A 148 2.88 9.04 10.29
C LEU A 148 3.63 7.81 9.75
N LEU A 149 2.92 6.77 9.34
CA LEU A 149 3.51 5.56 8.74
C LEU A 149 4.19 5.83 7.40
N CYS A 150 3.67 6.78 6.62
CA CYS A 150 4.26 7.15 5.34
C CYS A 150 5.51 8.05 5.47
N ARG A 151 5.72 8.69 6.61
CA ARG A 151 6.85 9.62 6.79
C ARG A 151 8.20 8.88 6.81
N PRO A 152 9.24 9.45 6.18
CA PRO A 152 10.60 8.99 6.39
C PRO A 152 11.01 9.31 7.84
N THR A 153 11.18 8.28 8.68
CA THR A 153 11.69 8.47 10.04
C THR A 153 13.19 8.78 9.99
N ALA A 154 13.64 9.76 10.77
CA ALA A 154 15.07 9.99 10.96
C ALA A 154 15.72 8.68 11.45
N ARG A 155 16.86 8.31 10.87
CA ARG A 155 17.62 7.09 11.19
C ARG A 155 17.98 7.09 12.69
N ALA A 156 17.17 6.47 13.52
CA ALA A 156 17.56 6.17 14.89
C ALA A 156 18.61 5.05 14.85
N LYS A 157 19.86 5.37 15.24
CA LYS A 157 20.94 4.38 15.38
C LYS A 157 20.47 3.28 16.33
N GLY A 158 20.28 2.06 15.81
CA GLY A 158 20.00 0.86 16.61
C GLY A 158 18.53 0.43 16.72
N ALA A 159 17.58 1.10 16.09
CA ALA A 159 16.18 0.64 16.07
C ALA A 159 16.03 -0.61 15.20
N LYS A 160 15.45 -1.69 15.79
CA LYS A 160 14.97 -2.85 15.03
C LYS A 160 13.94 -2.37 14.03
N ARG A 161 14.08 -2.79 12.79
CA ARG A 161 13.36 -2.35 11.60
C ARG A 161 11.86 -2.64 11.66
N SER A 162 11.09 -1.67 12.08
CA SER A 162 9.75 -1.37 11.59
C SER A 162 9.89 0.05 11.04
N GLY A 163 10.52 0.18 9.88
CA GLY A 163 11.04 1.46 9.48
C GLY A 163 10.51 1.93 8.14
N PRO A 164 10.80 3.18 7.77
CA PRO A 164 10.25 3.87 6.63
C PRO A 164 10.57 3.13 5.34
N THR A 165 9.71 3.31 4.38
CA THR A 165 9.91 2.86 3.00
C THR A 165 11.28 3.31 2.52
N PRO A 166 12.20 2.42 2.13
CA PRO A 166 13.48 2.82 1.58
C PRO A 166 13.29 3.78 0.39
N ALA A 167 14.22 4.72 0.19
CA ALA A 167 14.13 5.67 -0.91
C ALA A 167 13.87 4.98 -2.28
N ALA A 168 14.54 3.86 -2.53
CA ALA A 168 14.33 3.05 -3.73
C ALA A 168 12.90 2.52 -3.88
N MET A 169 12.21 2.21 -2.76
CA MET A 169 10.80 1.78 -2.80
C MET A 169 9.86 2.97 -3.02
N ALA A 170 10.18 4.14 -2.48
CA ALA A 170 9.42 5.37 -2.73
C ALA A 170 9.53 5.80 -4.20
N GLU A 171 10.74 5.74 -4.78
CA GLU A 171 10.98 5.97 -6.21
C GLU A 171 10.22 4.95 -7.08
N PHE A 172 10.25 3.68 -6.71
CA PHE A 172 9.49 2.64 -7.40
C PHE A 172 7.98 2.92 -7.33
N GLY A 173 7.44 3.26 -6.15
CA GLY A 173 6.04 3.60 -5.97
C GLY A 173 5.61 4.80 -6.80
N GLN A 174 6.43 5.87 -6.87
CA GLN A 174 6.17 7.01 -7.71
C GLN A 174 6.17 6.66 -9.20
N LYS A 175 7.14 5.84 -9.64
CA LYS A 175 7.21 5.33 -11.02
C LYS A 175 6.01 4.46 -11.35
N LEU A 176 5.60 3.59 -10.41
CA LEU A 176 4.42 2.75 -10.57
C LEU A 176 3.15 3.59 -10.81
N LEU A 177 2.95 4.66 -10.03
CA LEU A 177 1.82 5.57 -10.18
C LEU A 177 1.80 6.29 -11.54
N THR A 178 2.96 6.60 -12.11
CA THR A 178 3.08 7.38 -13.35
C THR A 178 3.12 6.53 -14.61
N GLU A 179 3.82 5.39 -14.58
CA GLU A 179 4.07 4.55 -15.75
C GLU A 179 3.19 3.30 -15.81
N HIS A 180 2.77 2.78 -14.63
CA HIS A 180 2.01 1.54 -14.48
C HIS A 180 0.74 1.71 -13.64
N PRO A 181 -0.19 2.63 -14.00
CA PRO A 181 -1.33 2.98 -13.16
C PRO A 181 -2.26 1.81 -12.82
N LYS A 182 -2.32 0.78 -13.67
CA LYS A 182 -3.11 -0.44 -13.41
C LYS A 182 -2.53 -1.27 -12.28
N GLU A 183 -1.21 -1.43 -12.26
CA GLU A 183 -0.50 -2.15 -11.20
C GLU A 183 -0.59 -1.36 -9.90
N ALA A 184 -0.36 -0.04 -9.96
CA ALA A 184 -0.53 0.85 -8.82
C ALA A 184 -1.94 0.75 -8.22
N SER A 185 -2.98 0.81 -9.07
CA SER A 185 -4.37 0.70 -8.62
C SER A 185 -4.64 -0.60 -7.86
N ARG A 186 -4.06 -1.74 -8.30
CA ARG A 186 -4.20 -3.03 -7.60
C ARG A 186 -3.44 -3.05 -6.28
N ALA A 187 -2.21 -2.53 -6.29
CA ALA A 187 -1.36 -2.51 -5.09
C ALA A 187 -2.00 -1.71 -3.94
N PHE A 188 -2.68 -0.61 -4.25
CA PHE A 188 -3.29 0.25 -3.24
C PHE A 188 -4.69 -0.16 -2.78
N VAL A 189 -5.31 -1.19 -3.38
CA VAL A 189 -6.66 -1.66 -3.00
C VAL A 189 -6.85 -1.82 -1.49
N PRO A 190 -5.94 -2.45 -0.72
CA PRO A 190 -6.17 -2.66 0.71
C PRO A 190 -6.36 -1.36 1.49
N VAL A 191 -5.47 -0.39 1.31
CA VAL A 191 -5.54 0.91 2.02
C VAL A 191 -6.73 1.74 1.56
N VAL A 192 -6.99 1.78 0.24
CA VAL A 192 -8.13 2.53 -0.32
C VAL A 192 -9.45 1.95 0.18
N SER A 193 -9.60 0.61 0.21
CA SER A 193 -10.83 -0.03 0.67
C SER A 193 -11.11 0.25 2.13
N LEU A 194 -10.09 0.16 2.99
CA LEU A 194 -10.21 0.50 4.40
C LEU A 194 -10.64 1.96 4.58
N PHE A 195 -9.98 2.88 3.88
CA PHE A 195 -10.32 4.30 4.02
C PHE A 195 -11.74 4.64 3.53
N VAL A 196 -12.17 4.06 2.41
CA VAL A 196 -13.55 4.23 1.91
C VAL A 196 -14.56 3.72 2.93
N GLN A 197 -14.32 2.55 3.53
CA GLN A 197 -15.19 2.02 4.57
C GLN A 197 -15.30 2.97 5.77
N LEU A 198 -14.19 3.51 6.26
CA LEU A 198 -14.20 4.46 7.39
C LEU A 198 -14.94 5.76 7.05
N LEU A 199 -14.81 6.25 5.80
CA LEU A 199 -15.59 7.40 5.33
C LEU A 199 -17.09 7.09 5.24
N ASP A 200 -17.46 5.90 4.77
CA ASP A 200 -18.85 5.46 4.69
C ASP A 200 -19.45 5.33 6.09
N ASP A 201 -18.73 4.77 7.05
CA ASP A 201 -19.16 4.63 8.45
C ASP A 201 -19.34 6.02 9.12
N ALA A 202 -18.40 6.94 8.94
CA ALA A 202 -18.47 8.29 9.47
C ALA A 202 -19.62 9.12 8.84
N ALA A 203 -19.86 8.95 7.53
CA ALA A 203 -21.00 9.60 6.86
C ALA A 203 -22.33 9.03 7.33
N ALA A 204 -22.44 7.71 7.53
CA ALA A 204 -23.64 7.07 8.06
C ALA A 204 -23.96 7.50 9.50
N ALA A 205 -22.93 7.77 10.31
CA ALA A 205 -23.06 8.34 11.65
C ALA A 205 -23.39 9.85 11.66
N GLY A 206 -23.39 10.52 10.49
CA GLY A 206 -23.61 11.97 10.38
C GLY A 206 -22.42 12.81 10.84
N ALA A 207 -21.25 12.20 11.04
CA ALA A 207 -20.04 12.87 11.50
C ALA A 207 -19.35 13.67 10.39
N ILE A 208 -19.56 13.28 9.14
CA ILE A 208 -19.08 13.99 7.95
C ILE A 208 -20.22 14.15 6.94
N ARG A 209 -20.03 15.08 6.00
CA ARG A 209 -21.01 15.31 4.93
C ARG A 209 -21.14 14.09 3.99
N SER A 210 -22.35 13.79 3.57
CA SER A 210 -22.67 12.61 2.72
C SER A 210 -22.88 12.96 1.24
N ASP A 211 -22.78 14.24 0.86
CA ASP A 211 -22.99 14.70 -0.52
C ASP A 211 -21.74 14.55 -1.40
N LEU A 212 -20.59 14.20 -0.82
CA LEU A 212 -19.36 13.92 -1.55
C LEU A 212 -19.20 12.41 -1.82
N PRO A 213 -18.71 12.01 -2.99
CA PRO A 213 -18.41 10.61 -3.25
C PRO A 213 -17.17 10.18 -2.45
N ASN A 214 -17.36 9.39 -1.39
CA ASN A 214 -16.31 8.98 -0.43
C ASN A 214 -15.10 8.35 -1.12
N ARG A 215 -15.31 7.61 -2.22
CA ARG A 215 -14.21 7.07 -3.02
C ARG A 215 -13.33 8.17 -3.62
N SER A 216 -13.91 9.27 -4.11
CA SER A 216 -13.15 10.40 -4.64
C SER A 216 -12.39 11.11 -3.54
N VAL A 217 -13.02 11.30 -2.39
CA VAL A 217 -12.40 11.88 -1.19
C VAL A 217 -11.19 11.04 -0.76
N ALA A 218 -11.36 9.71 -0.64
CA ALA A 218 -10.28 8.79 -0.31
C ALA A 218 -9.10 8.89 -1.28
N GLY A 219 -9.39 8.89 -2.59
CA GLY A 219 -8.34 8.99 -3.61
C GLY A 219 -7.52 10.26 -3.52
N VAL A 220 -8.17 11.42 -3.38
CA VAL A 220 -7.48 12.72 -3.27
C VAL A 220 -6.65 12.80 -1.99
N ALA A 221 -7.22 12.39 -0.84
CA ALA A 221 -6.53 12.42 0.44
C ALA A 221 -5.30 11.48 0.46
N LEU A 222 -5.46 10.23 0.00
CA LEU A 222 -4.34 9.29 -0.08
C LEU A 222 -3.25 9.76 -1.03
N GLN A 223 -3.61 10.33 -2.19
CA GLN A 223 -2.63 10.89 -3.11
C GLN A 223 -1.84 12.04 -2.47
N ALA A 224 -2.50 12.94 -1.74
CA ALA A 224 -1.83 14.04 -1.05
C ALA A 224 -0.83 13.53 0.00
N ILE A 225 -1.24 12.56 0.84
CA ILE A 225 -0.38 11.95 1.87
C ILE A 225 0.83 11.27 1.22
N MET A 226 0.58 10.41 0.23
CA MET A 226 1.61 9.59 -0.39
C MET A 226 2.58 10.43 -1.23
N PHE A 227 2.09 11.43 -1.98
CA PHE A 227 2.95 12.31 -2.75
C PHE A 227 3.92 13.08 -1.85
N ASN A 228 3.43 13.63 -0.74
CA ASN A 228 4.28 14.29 0.25
C ASN A 228 5.33 13.34 0.85
N ALA A 229 4.93 12.13 1.21
CA ALA A 229 5.82 11.12 1.78
C ALA A 229 6.90 10.68 0.78
N PHE A 230 6.54 10.42 -0.47
CA PHE A 230 7.49 10.03 -1.52
C PHE A 230 8.45 11.17 -1.84
N ALA A 231 7.95 12.40 -2.02
CA ALA A 231 8.77 13.56 -2.29
C ALA A 231 9.79 13.82 -1.17
N ALA A 232 9.37 13.74 0.09
CA ALA A 232 10.25 13.89 1.24
C ALA A 232 11.31 12.77 1.33
N THR A 233 10.91 11.52 1.05
CA THR A 233 11.81 10.36 1.07
C THR A 233 12.85 10.42 -0.05
N ILE A 234 12.44 10.76 -1.27
CA ILE A 234 13.30 10.83 -2.45
C ILE A 234 14.27 12.03 -2.36
N SER A 235 13.79 13.18 -1.91
CA SER A 235 14.62 14.39 -1.78
C SER A 235 15.62 14.31 -0.63
N GLY A 236 15.44 13.35 0.29
CA GLY A 236 16.24 13.27 1.51
C GLY A 236 16.10 14.51 2.41
N THR A 237 15.06 15.32 2.19
CA THR A 237 14.83 16.53 2.97
C THR A 237 14.42 16.15 4.39
N PRO A 238 15.16 16.55 5.42
CA PRO A 238 14.73 16.32 6.79
C PRO A 238 13.40 17.05 7.01
N LEU A 239 12.37 16.31 7.42
CA LEU A 239 11.13 16.92 7.85
C LEU A 239 11.44 17.67 9.15
N GLN A 240 11.39 19.01 9.09
CA GLN A 240 11.82 19.90 10.18
C GLN A 240 10.78 19.98 11.32
N SER A 241 9.59 19.41 11.12
CA SER A 241 8.47 19.51 12.05
C SER A 241 8.29 18.22 12.87
N ASP A 242 7.66 18.35 14.02
CA ASP A 242 7.07 17.22 14.72
C ASP A 242 6.00 16.57 13.83
N GLY A 243 6.16 15.27 13.54
CA GLY A 243 5.23 14.54 12.70
C GLY A 243 3.78 14.58 13.17
N ASN A 244 3.57 14.66 14.47
CA ASN A 244 2.26 14.78 15.06
C ASN A 244 1.62 16.15 14.77
N ALA A 245 2.39 17.23 14.77
CA ALA A 245 1.89 18.55 14.41
C ALA A 245 1.45 18.60 12.95
N ASP A 246 2.28 18.08 12.02
CA ASP A 246 1.93 18.02 10.59
C ASP A 246 0.71 17.13 10.33
N ALA A 247 0.59 16.00 11.02
CA ALA A 247 -0.56 15.12 10.92
C ALA A 247 -1.85 15.79 11.42
N ALA A 248 -1.76 16.57 12.50
CA ALA A 248 -2.88 17.34 13.03
C ALA A 248 -3.31 18.48 12.08
N GLU A 249 -2.35 19.14 11.44
CA GLU A 249 -2.64 20.16 10.43
C GLU A 249 -3.29 19.56 9.20
N LEU A 250 -2.79 18.40 8.73
CA LEU A 250 -3.39 17.65 7.62
C LEU A 250 -4.82 17.24 7.96
N TRP A 251 -5.05 16.70 9.16
CA TRP A 251 -6.39 16.35 9.61
C TRP A 251 -7.31 17.57 9.63
N THR A 252 -6.83 18.69 10.18
CA THR A 252 -7.60 19.94 10.23
C THR A 252 -8.01 20.40 8.83
N LEU A 253 -7.08 20.39 7.88
CA LEU A 253 -7.37 20.72 6.48
C LEU A 253 -8.39 19.74 5.87
N PHE A 254 -8.24 18.45 6.12
CA PHE A 254 -9.12 17.43 5.57
C PHE A 254 -10.54 17.56 6.12
N ILE A 255 -10.69 17.66 7.44
CA ILE A 255 -12.02 17.69 8.07
C ILE A 255 -12.80 18.97 7.76
N HIS A 256 -12.14 20.12 7.58
CA HIS A 256 -12.80 21.34 7.12
C HIS A 256 -13.37 21.22 5.70
N GLY A 257 -12.83 20.33 4.88
CA GLY A 257 -13.36 20.03 3.53
C GLY A 257 -14.53 19.06 3.53
N ILE A 258 -14.59 18.12 4.47
CA ILE A 258 -15.59 17.03 4.49
C ILE A 258 -16.49 17.03 5.73
N GLY A 259 -16.19 17.84 6.75
CA GLY A 259 -16.98 17.94 7.97
C GLY A 259 -18.36 18.55 7.73
N THR A 260 -19.29 18.26 8.63
CA THR A 260 -20.57 18.97 8.70
C THR A 260 -20.35 20.35 9.31
N SER A 261 -20.98 21.38 8.73
CA SER A 261 -20.96 22.78 9.22
C SER A 261 -21.67 22.91 10.55
#